data_e8bbd687cdd0f219788ca3f81b491e25
#
_entry.id   e8bbd687cdd0f219788ca3f81b491e25
#
_cell.length_a   1.000
_cell.length_b   1.000
_cell.length_c   1.000
_cell.angle_alpha   90.00
_cell.angle_beta   90.00
_cell.angle_gamma   90.00
#
_symmetry.space_group_name_H-M   'P 1'
#
loop_
_entity.id
_entity.type
_entity.pdbx_description
1 polymer ?
#
loop_
_entity_poly.entity_id
_entity_poly.type
_entity_poly.pdbx_seq_one_letter_code
_entity_poly.pdbx_strand_id
1 'polypeptide(L)'
;RDVSRIILHCDMDMFYAAVEVQRCPELRGKRFAVGHGVLLTASYEARQRGVRSAMAEYVARALCPDLLVVETHFDAYRQRSEQVMSVLRTYDPTLHQRSLDEAYLDVTSYCATHAMDPRDVAAQLRLDVYQATEGLTVSVGIACNRLLAKIASDHGKPDGVWYVPPTCLLYTSPSP
;
A
#
# COMPACT_ATOMS: atom_id res chain seq x y z
N ARG A 1 24.93 -8.81 8.94
CA ARG A 1 23.59 -8.35 8.54
C ARG A 1 22.58 -9.25 9.27
N ASP A 2 21.71 -8.65 10.08
CA ASP A 2 20.63 -9.40 10.75
C ASP A 2 19.57 -9.73 9.70
N VAL A 3 19.39 -11.01 9.42
CA VAL A 3 18.41 -11.53 8.46
C VAL A 3 17.30 -12.32 9.16
N SER A 4 17.30 -12.32 10.51
CA SER A 4 16.33 -13.05 11.33
C SER A 4 15.00 -12.32 11.46
N ARG A 5 14.97 -11.00 11.19
CA ARG A 5 13.76 -10.18 11.30
C ARG A 5 12.81 -10.42 10.14
N ILE A 6 11.53 -10.29 10.45
CA ILE A 6 10.44 -10.36 9.48
C ILE A 6 9.74 -9.01 9.47
N ILE A 7 10.07 -8.22 8.45
CA ILE A 7 9.51 -6.87 8.27
C ILE A 7 8.44 -6.92 7.18
N LEU A 8 7.26 -6.45 7.51
CA LEU A 8 6.22 -6.16 6.53
C LEU A 8 6.27 -4.68 6.16
N HIS A 9 6.08 -4.38 4.89
CA HIS A 9 5.71 -3.07 4.38
C HIS A 9 4.30 -3.17 3.81
N CYS A 10 3.38 -2.45 4.43
CA CYS A 10 1.98 -2.35 4.02
C CYS A 10 1.78 -1.02 3.30
N ASP A 11 1.19 -1.06 2.11
CA ASP A 11 0.94 0.10 1.25
C ASP A 11 -0.44 -0.06 0.62
N MET A 12 -1.37 0.84 0.96
CA MET A 12 -2.74 0.78 0.47
C MET A 12 -2.79 1.05 -1.05
N ASP A 13 -3.60 0.29 -1.75
CA ASP A 13 -3.74 0.41 -3.20
C ASP A 13 -4.53 1.67 -3.59
N MET A 14 -3.91 2.56 -4.37
CA MET A 14 -4.48 3.84 -4.82
C MET A 14 -5.33 4.55 -3.73
N PHE A 15 -4.84 4.62 -2.50
CA PHE A 15 -5.57 4.93 -1.28
C PHE A 15 -6.61 6.05 -1.42
N TYR A 16 -6.18 7.27 -1.78
CA TYR A 16 -7.11 8.40 -1.89
C TYR A 16 -8.18 8.14 -2.95
N ALA A 17 -7.81 7.55 -4.07
CA ALA A 17 -8.76 7.19 -5.13
C ALA A 17 -9.73 6.09 -4.67
N ALA A 18 -9.26 5.09 -3.92
CA ALA A 18 -10.11 4.03 -3.38
C ALA A 18 -11.13 4.58 -2.37
N VAL A 19 -10.72 5.53 -1.51
CA VAL A 19 -11.64 6.22 -0.60
C VAL A 19 -12.67 7.04 -1.37
N GLU A 20 -12.27 7.75 -2.44
CA GLU A 20 -13.24 8.48 -3.26
C GLU A 20 -14.24 7.55 -3.97
N VAL A 21 -13.82 6.36 -4.41
CA VAL A 21 -14.74 5.34 -4.95
C VAL A 21 -15.74 4.85 -3.90
N GLN A 22 -15.34 4.74 -2.62
CA GLN A 22 -16.30 4.41 -1.56
C GLN A 22 -17.30 5.54 -1.31
N ARG A 23 -16.86 6.80 -1.41
CA ARG A 23 -17.73 7.98 -1.24
C ARG A 23 -18.64 8.23 -2.43
N CYS A 24 -18.14 7.99 -3.64
CA CYS A 24 -18.85 8.15 -4.91
C CYS A 24 -18.66 6.91 -5.78
N PRO A 25 -19.51 5.87 -5.62
CA PRO A 25 -19.37 4.62 -6.36
C PRO A 25 -19.41 4.75 -7.89
N GLU A 26 -19.92 5.87 -8.39
CA GLU A 26 -19.93 6.19 -9.83
C GLU A 26 -18.54 6.38 -10.41
N LEU A 27 -17.51 6.62 -9.59
CA LEU A 27 -16.12 6.72 -10.02
C LEU A 27 -15.49 5.36 -10.34
N ARG A 28 -16.12 4.27 -9.93
CA ARG A 28 -15.59 2.92 -10.17
C ARG A 28 -15.41 2.65 -11.67
N GLY A 29 -14.21 2.22 -12.03
CA GLY A 29 -13.87 1.93 -13.42
C GLY A 29 -13.65 3.17 -14.31
N LYS A 30 -13.78 4.38 -13.77
CA LYS A 30 -13.50 5.61 -14.51
C LYS A 30 -12.04 6.03 -14.41
N ARG A 31 -11.59 6.77 -15.41
CA ARG A 31 -10.28 7.43 -15.42
C ARG A 31 -10.38 8.72 -14.63
N PHE A 32 -9.93 8.68 -13.37
CA PHE A 32 -9.94 9.86 -12.52
C PHE A 32 -8.65 9.99 -11.71
N ALA A 33 -8.41 11.19 -11.22
CA ALA A 33 -7.34 11.53 -10.31
C ALA A 33 -7.89 12.39 -9.17
N VAL A 34 -7.21 12.37 -8.05
CA VAL A 34 -7.55 13.12 -6.84
C VAL A 34 -6.58 14.28 -6.67
N GLY A 35 -7.11 15.48 -6.47
CA GLY A 35 -6.35 16.71 -6.22
C GLY A 35 -6.21 17.59 -7.46
N HIS A 36 -6.32 18.90 -7.26
CA HIS A 36 -6.18 19.91 -8.30
C HIS A 36 -4.77 20.49 -8.34
N GLY A 37 -4.34 20.90 -9.54
CA GLY A 37 -3.02 21.47 -9.79
C GLY A 37 -1.93 20.40 -9.81
N VAL A 38 -1.67 19.73 -8.68
CA VAL A 38 -0.77 18.56 -8.55
C VAL A 38 -1.57 17.38 -8.01
N LEU A 39 -1.56 16.28 -8.74
CA LEU A 39 -2.34 15.09 -8.42
C LEU A 39 -1.75 14.35 -7.21
N LEU A 40 -2.57 14.02 -6.22
CA LEU A 40 -2.18 13.16 -5.11
C LEU A 40 -2.05 11.71 -5.57
N THR A 41 -3.06 11.23 -6.30
CA THR A 41 -3.10 9.87 -6.86
C THR A 41 -4.00 9.82 -8.09
N ALA A 42 -3.99 8.66 -8.75
CA ALA A 42 -4.86 8.40 -9.90
C ALA A 42 -5.40 6.96 -9.83
N SER A 43 -6.59 6.75 -10.39
CA SER A 43 -7.17 5.43 -10.58
C SER A 43 -6.29 4.54 -11.46
N TYR A 44 -6.41 3.23 -11.34
CA TYR A 44 -5.64 2.31 -12.19
C TYR A 44 -5.94 2.50 -13.68
N GLU A 45 -7.18 2.83 -14.02
CA GLU A 45 -7.61 3.16 -15.38
C GLU A 45 -6.90 4.41 -15.94
N ALA A 46 -6.69 5.43 -15.10
CA ALA A 46 -5.92 6.62 -15.47
C ALA A 46 -4.42 6.32 -15.56
N ARG A 47 -3.90 5.47 -14.66
CA ARG A 47 -2.49 5.02 -14.69
C ARG A 47 -2.15 4.25 -15.97
N GLN A 48 -3.08 3.51 -16.55
CA GLN A 48 -2.92 2.85 -17.87
C GLN A 48 -2.70 3.85 -19.01
N ARG A 49 -3.13 5.11 -18.84
CA ARG A 49 -2.90 6.22 -19.77
C ARG A 49 -1.63 7.02 -19.44
N GLY A 50 -0.83 6.58 -18.48
CA GLY A 50 0.40 7.24 -18.08
C GLY A 50 0.25 8.29 -16.97
N VAL A 51 -0.97 8.53 -16.45
CA VAL A 51 -1.17 9.43 -15.30
C VAL A 51 -0.53 8.84 -14.05
N ARG A 52 0.16 9.69 -13.26
CA ARG A 52 0.87 9.28 -12.04
C ARG A 52 0.66 10.28 -10.90
N SER A 53 0.91 9.82 -9.66
CA SER A 53 0.99 10.68 -8.48
C SER A 53 2.08 11.74 -8.66
N ALA A 54 1.89 12.89 -8.03
CA ALA A 54 2.75 14.07 -8.14
C ALA A 54 2.81 14.71 -9.55
N MET A 55 2.02 14.25 -10.50
CA MET A 55 1.95 14.84 -11.84
C MET A 55 1.13 16.13 -11.81
N ALA A 56 1.58 17.13 -12.57
CA ALA A 56 0.77 18.34 -12.78
C ALA A 56 -0.52 18.00 -13.58
N GLU A 57 -1.62 18.57 -13.16
CA GLU A 57 -2.95 18.28 -13.75
C GLU A 57 -2.98 18.51 -15.26
N TYR A 58 -2.37 19.59 -15.77
CA TYR A 58 -2.36 19.89 -17.20
C TYR A 58 -1.61 18.83 -18.03
N VAL A 59 -0.52 18.22 -17.45
CA VAL A 59 0.20 17.12 -18.08
C VAL A 59 -0.67 15.86 -18.08
N ALA A 60 -1.34 15.57 -16.96
CA ALA A 60 -2.22 14.41 -16.84
C ALA A 60 -3.39 14.49 -17.84
N ARG A 61 -3.99 15.68 -18.02
CA ARG A 61 -5.05 15.91 -19.00
C ARG A 61 -4.56 15.80 -20.46
N ALA A 62 -3.31 16.14 -20.73
CA ALA A 62 -2.70 15.93 -22.04
C ALA A 62 -2.52 14.43 -22.36
N LEU A 63 -2.18 13.60 -21.34
CA LEU A 63 -2.05 12.15 -21.48
C LEU A 63 -3.41 11.42 -21.49
N CYS A 64 -4.39 11.96 -20.79
CA CYS A 64 -5.71 11.39 -20.63
C CYS A 64 -6.77 12.51 -20.75
N PRO A 65 -7.19 12.87 -21.97
CA PRO A 65 -8.10 14.00 -22.20
C PRO A 65 -9.47 13.86 -21.52
N ASP A 66 -9.92 12.64 -21.26
CA ASP A 66 -11.16 12.30 -20.57
C ASP A 66 -10.97 12.11 -19.05
N LEU A 67 -9.83 12.56 -18.48
CA LEU A 67 -9.53 12.47 -17.08
C LEU A 67 -10.51 13.32 -16.24
N LEU A 68 -11.19 12.66 -15.32
CA LEU A 68 -11.94 13.34 -14.25
C LEU A 68 -10.97 13.72 -13.15
N VAL A 69 -11.01 14.95 -12.66
CA VAL A 69 -10.26 15.37 -11.49
C VAL A 69 -11.24 15.67 -10.38
N VAL A 70 -11.06 15.00 -9.24
CA VAL A 70 -11.92 15.12 -8.06
C VAL A 70 -11.20 15.84 -6.94
N GLU A 71 -11.94 16.53 -6.10
CA GLU A 71 -11.42 17.25 -4.96
C GLU A 71 -10.90 16.30 -3.87
N THR A 72 -10.10 16.85 -2.97
CA THR A 72 -9.53 16.12 -1.83
C THR A 72 -10.44 16.20 -0.62
N HIS A 73 -10.64 15.07 0.06
CA HIS A 73 -11.43 14.99 1.29
C HIS A 73 -10.59 14.40 2.44
N PHE A 74 -9.63 15.17 2.92
CA PHE A 74 -8.62 14.73 3.90
C PHE A 74 -9.21 14.16 5.19
N ASP A 75 -10.38 14.63 5.63
CA ASP A 75 -11.02 14.08 6.84
C ASP A 75 -11.46 12.62 6.62
N ALA A 76 -12.01 12.30 5.45
CA ALA A 76 -12.33 10.93 5.08
C ALA A 76 -11.07 10.05 4.99
N TYR A 77 -9.99 10.60 4.42
CA TYR A 77 -8.71 9.88 4.32
C TYR A 77 -8.11 9.59 5.68
N ARG A 78 -8.12 10.55 6.62
CA ARG A 78 -7.64 10.35 7.99
C ARG A 78 -8.47 9.30 8.72
N GLN A 79 -9.79 9.34 8.58
CA GLN A 79 -10.68 8.36 9.19
C GLN A 79 -10.39 6.94 8.69
N ARG A 80 -10.27 6.76 7.37
CA ARG A 80 -9.93 5.45 6.80
C ARG A 80 -8.53 4.99 7.15
N SER A 81 -7.55 5.90 7.17
CA SER A 81 -6.19 5.63 7.63
C SER A 81 -6.17 5.11 9.06
N GLU A 82 -6.92 5.73 9.99
CA GLU A 82 -6.96 5.28 11.39
C GLU A 82 -7.59 3.89 11.52
N GLN A 83 -8.60 3.56 10.74
CA GLN A 83 -9.15 2.20 10.69
C GLN A 83 -8.09 1.18 10.25
N VAL A 84 -7.35 1.47 9.17
CA VAL A 84 -6.24 0.64 8.70
C VAL A 84 -5.18 0.49 9.79
N MET A 85 -4.69 1.60 10.34
CA MET A 85 -3.62 1.58 11.35
C MET A 85 -4.05 0.86 12.63
N SER A 86 -5.33 0.93 13.00
CA SER A 86 -5.88 0.17 14.13
C SER A 86 -5.77 -1.34 13.90
N VAL A 87 -6.07 -1.82 12.71
CA VAL A 87 -5.88 -3.23 12.33
C VAL A 87 -4.39 -3.59 12.37
N LEU A 88 -3.52 -2.79 11.74
CA LEU A 88 -2.09 -3.07 11.68
C LEU A 88 -1.45 -3.16 13.06
N ARG A 89 -1.89 -2.34 14.04
CA ARG A 89 -1.41 -2.36 15.43
C ARG A 89 -1.72 -3.69 16.16
N THR A 90 -2.66 -4.48 15.70
CA THR A 90 -2.92 -5.81 16.28
C THR A 90 -1.81 -6.81 15.95
N TYR A 91 -1.07 -6.58 14.87
CA TYR A 91 0.07 -7.39 14.44
C TYR A 91 1.41 -6.87 14.98
N ASP A 92 1.56 -5.55 15.05
CA ASP A 92 2.70 -4.87 15.67
C ASP A 92 2.24 -3.58 16.35
N PRO A 93 2.07 -3.57 17.69
CA PRO A 93 1.68 -2.37 18.44
C PRO A 93 2.65 -1.19 18.28
N THR A 94 3.90 -1.47 17.90
CA THR A 94 4.97 -0.48 17.73
C THR A 94 5.25 -0.12 16.28
N LEU A 95 4.32 -0.44 15.38
CA LEU A 95 4.47 -0.19 13.95
C LEU A 95 4.95 1.22 13.63
N HIS A 96 5.68 1.36 12.54
CA HIS A 96 6.17 2.65 12.07
C HIS A 96 5.31 3.15 10.91
N GLN A 97 4.33 4.01 11.22
CA GLN A 97 3.52 4.69 10.23
C GLN A 97 4.35 5.75 9.49
N ARG A 98 4.35 5.70 8.15
CA ARG A 98 5.09 6.63 7.28
C ARG A 98 4.20 7.73 6.70
N SER A 99 2.97 7.36 6.35
CA SER A 99 1.97 8.24 5.75
C SER A 99 0.57 7.77 6.17
N LEU A 100 -0.48 8.30 5.56
CA LEU A 100 -1.86 7.86 5.79
C LEU A 100 -2.12 6.43 5.27
N ASP A 101 -1.32 5.97 4.33
CA ASP A 101 -1.52 4.74 3.57
C ASP A 101 -0.34 3.75 3.64
N GLU A 102 0.74 4.11 4.35
CA GLU A 102 1.99 3.34 4.37
C GLU A 102 2.48 3.11 5.80
N ALA A 103 2.81 1.86 6.12
CA ALA A 103 3.40 1.49 7.41
C ALA A 103 4.38 0.32 7.31
N TYR A 104 5.34 0.29 8.23
CA TYR A 104 6.23 -0.84 8.47
C TYR A 104 5.87 -1.52 9.78
N LEU A 105 5.83 -2.86 9.76
CA LEU A 105 5.60 -3.71 10.92
C LEU A 105 6.78 -4.66 11.10
N ASP A 106 7.16 -4.92 12.33
CA ASP A 106 8.04 -6.04 12.68
C ASP A 106 7.19 -7.17 13.26
N VAL A 107 6.92 -8.16 12.43
CA VAL A 107 6.07 -9.30 12.82
C VAL A 107 6.87 -10.52 13.27
N THR A 108 8.17 -10.37 13.55
CA THR A 108 9.03 -11.47 13.97
C THR A 108 8.46 -12.20 15.19
N SER A 109 8.11 -11.45 16.23
CA SER A 109 7.54 -12.02 17.47
C SER A 109 6.11 -12.55 17.23
N TYR A 110 5.33 -11.88 16.41
CA TYR A 110 3.97 -12.32 16.08
C TYR A 110 3.98 -13.69 15.39
N CYS A 111 4.82 -13.85 14.35
CA CYS A 111 5.00 -15.12 13.66
C CYS A 111 5.45 -16.24 14.61
N ALA A 112 6.41 -15.95 15.50
CA ALA A 112 6.91 -16.93 16.47
C ALA A 112 5.84 -17.35 17.49
N THR A 113 5.09 -16.38 18.03
CA THR A 113 4.07 -16.63 19.05
C THR A 113 2.89 -17.44 18.51
N HIS A 114 2.49 -17.17 17.25
CA HIS A 114 1.34 -17.84 16.63
C HIS A 114 1.73 -19.04 15.75
N ALA A 115 3.04 -19.35 15.65
CA ALA A 115 3.58 -20.40 14.78
C ALA A 115 3.09 -20.27 13.32
N MET A 116 3.02 -19.04 12.80
CA MET A 116 2.51 -18.71 11.45
C MET A 116 3.65 -18.38 10.49
N ASP A 117 3.51 -18.83 9.24
CA ASP A 117 4.36 -18.37 8.14
C ASP A 117 4.12 -16.86 7.88
N PRO A 118 5.16 -16.06 7.62
CA PRO A 118 4.99 -14.63 7.31
C PRO A 118 4.02 -14.33 6.17
N ARG A 119 3.90 -15.22 5.20
CA ARG A 119 2.94 -15.07 4.09
C ARG A 119 1.50 -15.25 4.54
N ASP A 120 1.26 -16.16 5.47
CA ASP A 120 -0.07 -16.38 6.06
C ASP A 120 -0.46 -15.19 6.92
N VAL A 121 0.50 -14.64 7.70
CA VAL A 121 0.29 -13.40 8.47
C VAL A 121 -0.08 -12.24 7.53
N ALA A 122 0.64 -12.07 6.42
CA ALA A 122 0.35 -11.01 5.45
C ALA A 122 -1.01 -11.21 4.76
N ALA A 123 -1.38 -12.46 4.45
CA ALA A 123 -2.67 -12.77 3.85
C ALA A 123 -3.82 -12.48 4.82
N GLN A 124 -3.68 -12.87 6.10
CA GLN A 124 -4.67 -12.58 7.13
C GLN A 124 -4.80 -11.06 7.37
N LEU A 125 -3.69 -10.36 7.49
CA LEU A 125 -3.65 -8.89 7.65
C LEU A 125 -4.41 -8.19 6.52
N ARG A 126 -4.20 -8.60 5.26
CA ARG A 126 -4.91 -8.03 4.11
C ARG A 126 -6.42 -8.23 4.21
N LEU A 127 -6.84 -9.44 4.62
CA LEU A 127 -8.25 -9.75 4.82
C LEU A 127 -8.86 -8.89 5.93
N ASP A 128 -8.15 -8.74 7.05
CA ASP A 128 -8.62 -7.95 8.19
C ASP A 128 -8.74 -6.45 7.82
N VAL A 129 -7.78 -5.91 7.06
CA VAL A 129 -7.86 -4.54 6.54
C VAL A 129 -9.06 -4.38 5.61
N TYR A 130 -9.24 -5.32 4.67
CA TYR A 130 -10.38 -5.30 3.74
C TYR A 130 -11.71 -5.29 4.47
N GLN A 131 -11.88 -6.15 5.49
CA GLN A 131 -13.10 -6.22 6.29
C GLN A 131 -13.32 -4.95 7.12
N ALA A 132 -12.31 -4.47 7.82
CA ALA A 132 -12.42 -3.29 8.68
C ALA A 132 -12.66 -2.00 7.92
N THR A 133 -12.26 -1.92 6.65
CA THR A 133 -12.39 -0.74 5.79
C THR A 133 -13.48 -0.87 4.73
N GLU A 134 -14.28 -1.95 4.78
CA GLU A 134 -15.37 -2.19 3.81
C GLU A 134 -14.90 -2.24 2.35
N GLY A 135 -13.70 -2.79 2.12
CA GLY A 135 -13.23 -3.09 0.78
C GLY A 135 -12.01 -2.33 0.29
N LEU A 136 -11.28 -1.60 1.14
CA LEU A 136 -9.97 -1.09 0.76
C LEU A 136 -8.94 -2.22 0.75
N THR A 137 -8.08 -2.24 -0.27
CA THR A 137 -7.04 -3.26 -0.42
C THR A 137 -5.66 -2.72 -0.03
N VAL A 138 -4.80 -3.61 0.44
CA VAL A 138 -3.43 -3.33 0.83
C VAL A 138 -2.48 -4.33 0.19
N SER A 139 -1.40 -3.82 -0.41
CA SER A 139 -0.30 -4.64 -0.90
C SER A 139 0.78 -4.77 0.17
N VAL A 140 1.29 -5.99 0.38
CA VAL A 140 2.24 -6.29 1.45
C VAL A 140 3.52 -6.87 0.89
N GLY A 141 4.63 -6.21 1.20
CA GLY A 141 5.97 -6.73 0.95
C GLY A 141 6.57 -7.32 2.23
N ILE A 142 7.18 -8.48 2.13
CA ILE A 142 7.81 -9.21 3.24
C ILE A 142 9.30 -9.34 2.96
N ALA A 143 10.16 -8.92 3.89
CA ALA A 143 11.60 -9.10 3.81
C ALA A 143 12.27 -9.00 5.19
N CYS A 144 13.59 -9.22 5.27
CA CYS A 144 14.34 -9.07 6.51
C CYS A 144 14.69 -7.62 6.87
N ASN A 145 14.40 -6.64 6.01
CA ASN A 145 14.62 -5.22 6.28
C ASN A 145 13.60 -4.35 5.54
N ARG A 146 13.49 -3.06 5.97
CA ARG A 146 12.50 -2.11 5.46
C ARG A 146 12.64 -1.80 3.98
N LEU A 147 13.89 -1.66 3.48
CA LEU A 147 14.13 -1.32 2.07
C LEU A 147 13.60 -2.42 1.15
N LEU A 148 13.96 -3.66 1.44
CA LEU A 148 13.52 -4.80 0.64
C LEU A 148 12.02 -5.05 0.77
N ALA A 149 11.44 -4.88 1.97
CA ALA A 149 10.01 -5.00 2.17
C ALA A 149 9.23 -3.95 1.34
N LYS A 150 9.76 -2.70 1.25
CA LYS A 150 9.15 -1.67 0.38
C LYS A 150 9.21 -2.04 -1.10
N ILE A 151 10.37 -2.47 -1.58
CA ILE A 151 10.51 -2.93 -2.97
C ILE A 151 9.56 -4.10 -3.25
N ALA A 152 9.47 -5.04 -2.30
CA ALA A 152 8.59 -6.20 -2.41
C ALA A 152 7.11 -5.79 -2.51
N SER A 153 6.65 -4.81 -1.71
CA SER A 153 5.24 -4.39 -1.77
C SER A 153 4.86 -3.82 -3.13
N ASP A 154 5.77 -3.13 -3.82
CA ASP A 154 5.53 -2.60 -5.17
C ASP A 154 5.36 -3.72 -6.21
N HIS A 155 6.05 -4.85 -6.05
CA HIS A 155 5.86 -6.04 -6.89
C HIS A 155 4.54 -6.75 -6.61
N GLY A 156 4.02 -6.65 -5.40
CA GLY A 156 2.74 -7.24 -4.99
C GLY A 156 1.50 -6.46 -5.45
N LYS A 157 1.65 -5.23 -5.94
CA LYS A 157 0.51 -4.36 -6.33
C LYS A 157 -0.19 -4.83 -7.60
N PRO A 158 -1.53 -4.72 -7.68
CA PRO A 158 -2.43 -4.40 -6.58
C PRO A 158 -2.84 -5.64 -5.77
N ASP A 159 -3.26 -5.42 -4.54
CA ASP A 159 -3.90 -6.40 -3.64
C ASP A 159 -3.15 -7.73 -3.53
N GLY A 160 -1.81 -7.65 -3.40
CA GLY A 160 -0.97 -8.83 -3.40
C GLY A 160 0.04 -8.88 -2.25
N VAL A 161 0.72 -10.01 -2.17
CA VAL A 161 1.83 -10.24 -1.24
C VAL A 161 3.06 -10.62 -2.04
N TRP A 162 4.21 -10.02 -1.71
CA TRP A 162 5.49 -10.42 -2.26
C TRP A 162 6.50 -10.67 -1.16
N TYR A 163 7.12 -11.85 -1.18
CA TYR A 163 8.11 -12.25 -0.20
C TYR A 163 9.52 -12.34 -0.80
N VAL A 164 10.45 -11.61 -0.23
CA VAL A 164 11.87 -11.69 -0.53
C VAL A 164 12.55 -12.50 0.59
N PRO A 165 12.85 -13.78 0.36
CA PRO A 165 13.47 -14.62 1.39
C PRO A 165 14.91 -14.16 1.68
N PRO A 166 15.41 -14.37 2.90
CA PRO A 166 16.77 -14.00 3.29
C PRO A 166 17.87 -14.59 2.39
N THR A 167 17.62 -15.76 1.80
CA THR A 167 18.54 -16.41 0.88
C THR A 167 18.84 -15.61 -0.39
N CYS A 168 17.92 -14.77 -0.85
CA CYS A 168 18.15 -13.89 -2.00
C CYS A 168 19.28 -12.88 -1.75
N LEU A 169 19.55 -12.52 -0.50
CA LEU A 169 20.61 -11.57 -0.14
C LEU A 169 22.02 -12.17 -0.18
N LEU A 170 22.13 -13.49 -0.09
CA LEU A 170 23.42 -14.18 -0.12
C LEU A 170 24.05 -14.15 -1.52
N TYR A 171 23.22 -14.07 -2.56
CA TYR A 171 23.68 -14.07 -3.96
C TYR A 171 23.98 -12.65 -4.52
N THR A 172 23.58 -11.60 -3.84
CA THR A 172 23.76 -10.20 -4.32
C THR A 172 24.90 -9.46 -3.64
N SER A 173 25.63 -10.09 -2.72
CA SER A 173 26.82 -9.48 -2.13
C SER A 173 28.00 -9.69 -3.07
N PRO A 174 28.57 -8.63 -3.68
CA PRO A 174 29.85 -8.79 -4.36
C PRO A 174 30.86 -9.29 -3.31
N SER A 175 31.58 -10.33 -3.65
CA SER A 175 32.75 -10.77 -2.91
C SER A 175 33.72 -9.61 -2.79
N PRO A 176 34.38 -9.39 -1.66
CA PRO A 176 35.38 -8.34 -1.52
C PRO A 176 36.52 -8.52 -2.50
#